data_3f06ca82b030f840b1fc4de070e17394
#
_entry.id   3f06ca82b030f840b1fc4de070e17394
#
_cell.length_a   1.000
_cell.length_b   1.000
_cell.length_c   1.000
_cell.angle_alpha   90.00
_cell.angle_beta   90.00
_cell.angle_gamma   90.00
#
_symmetry.space_group_name_H-M   'P 1'
#
loop_
_entity.id
_entity.type
_entity.pdbx_description
1 polymer ?
#
loop_
_entity_poly.entity_id
_entity_poly.type
_entity_poly.pdbx_seq_one_letter_code
_entity_poly.pdbx_strand_id
1 'polypeptide(L)'
;MSIFNVLDLIGGLSLFLFGMTFMGQALERRAGDRLKALLGKLTTNRIAGLATGIGVTAVIQSSSAVTVMVVGFVNSGLMTLRQAINVIMGANVGTTVTAWILSLSGISSDNVFVRLLKPSSFTPILALIGIVLYMFTKEAKKRDTGMILLGFATLMFGMEAMTGAVSGLRDLPEFQNLFIAFTNPVLGVLAGALLTAVIQSSSASVGILQALCQTGAVTYGAAIPIIMGQNIGTCVTAIISAVGAGKNAKCAALVHLSFNVMGTVVWLSVFCLVRAVAVPAVLGESASLMGIAVCHSAFNILCTLIMLPLAGVLERMVKAIEKAEELDARLLGRPAGIEGRKGGFLA
;
A
#
# COMPACT_ATOMS: atom_id res chain seq x y z
N MET A 1 -5.41 -11.37 -27.19
CA MET A 1 -6.34 -10.64 -26.31
C MET A 1 -7.31 -9.86 -27.17
N SER A 2 -8.62 -10.05 -26.98
CA SER A 2 -9.63 -9.25 -27.68
C SER A 2 -9.59 -7.81 -27.11
N ILE A 3 -9.95 -6.81 -27.93
CA ILE A 3 -10.14 -5.43 -27.50
C ILE A 3 -11.15 -5.36 -26.33
N PHE A 4 -12.14 -6.25 -26.33
CA PHE A 4 -13.15 -6.33 -25.26
C PHE A 4 -12.54 -6.74 -23.91
N ASN A 5 -11.59 -7.68 -23.89
CA ASN A 5 -10.89 -8.05 -22.65
C ASN A 5 -10.07 -6.87 -22.08
N VAL A 6 -9.49 -6.02 -22.96
CA VAL A 6 -8.79 -4.80 -22.52
C VAL A 6 -9.78 -3.81 -21.90
N LEU A 7 -10.93 -3.61 -22.53
CA LEU A 7 -11.99 -2.74 -22.02
C LEU A 7 -12.55 -3.26 -20.69
N ASP A 8 -12.77 -4.56 -20.55
CA ASP A 8 -13.22 -5.19 -19.32
C ASP A 8 -12.17 -5.05 -18.20
N LEU A 9 -10.88 -5.20 -18.53
CA LEU A 9 -9.80 -4.97 -17.58
C LEU A 9 -9.76 -3.52 -17.09
N ILE A 10 -9.87 -2.54 -18.01
CA ILE A 10 -9.93 -1.11 -17.67
C ILE A 10 -11.18 -0.80 -16.83
N GLY A 11 -12.33 -1.36 -17.19
CA GLY A 11 -13.58 -1.21 -16.44
C GLY A 11 -13.48 -1.81 -15.04
N GLY A 12 -12.97 -3.04 -14.94
CA GLY A 12 -12.73 -3.72 -13.66
C GLY A 12 -11.76 -2.96 -12.77
N LEU A 13 -10.64 -2.47 -13.33
CA LEU A 13 -9.67 -1.64 -12.62
C LEU A 13 -10.31 -0.33 -12.13
N SER A 14 -11.10 0.32 -12.97
CA SER A 14 -11.81 1.55 -12.60
C SER A 14 -12.77 1.34 -11.43
N LEU A 15 -13.57 0.27 -11.46
CA LEU A 15 -14.47 -0.12 -10.36
C LEU A 15 -13.68 -0.46 -9.09
N PHE A 16 -12.59 -1.20 -9.22
CA PHE A 16 -11.72 -1.57 -8.10
C PHE A 16 -11.14 -0.32 -7.42
N LEU A 17 -10.55 0.59 -8.19
CA LEU A 17 -9.97 1.84 -7.68
C LEU A 17 -11.04 2.76 -7.07
N PHE A 18 -12.20 2.88 -7.73
CA PHE A 18 -13.32 3.66 -7.22
C PHE A 18 -13.82 3.08 -5.88
N GLY A 19 -14.09 1.78 -5.83
CA GLY A 19 -14.56 1.11 -4.63
C GLY A 19 -13.58 1.27 -3.45
N MET A 20 -12.28 1.09 -3.71
CA MET A 20 -11.23 1.28 -2.70
C MET A 20 -11.17 2.73 -2.19
N THR A 21 -11.20 3.70 -3.11
CA THR A 21 -11.14 5.13 -2.76
C THR A 21 -12.38 5.57 -2.00
N PHE A 22 -13.56 5.15 -2.46
CA PHE A 22 -14.86 5.49 -1.88
C PHE A 22 -15.01 4.91 -0.47
N MET A 23 -14.63 3.64 -0.28
CA MET A 23 -14.58 2.99 1.02
C MET A 23 -13.57 3.67 1.96
N GLY A 24 -12.35 3.94 1.46
CA GLY A 24 -11.29 4.58 2.25
C GLY A 24 -11.67 5.95 2.76
N GLN A 25 -12.27 6.80 1.91
CA GLN A 25 -12.77 8.13 2.31
C GLN A 25 -13.87 8.05 3.38
N ALA A 26 -14.76 7.07 3.29
CA ALA A 26 -15.81 6.88 4.28
C ALA A 26 -15.25 6.36 5.62
N LEU A 27 -14.28 5.45 5.58
CA LEU A 27 -13.54 4.98 6.75
C LEU A 27 -12.77 6.12 7.42
N GLU A 28 -12.09 6.96 6.64
CA GLU A 28 -11.36 8.12 7.13
C GLU A 28 -12.30 9.13 7.82
N ARG A 29 -13.44 9.49 7.18
CA ARG A 29 -14.44 10.37 7.80
C ARG A 29 -15.01 9.79 9.07
N ARG A 30 -15.31 8.49 9.09
CA ARG A 30 -15.90 7.83 10.27
C ARG A 30 -14.91 7.69 11.42
N ALA A 31 -13.65 7.43 11.12
CA ALA A 31 -12.56 7.36 12.08
C ALA A 31 -12.15 8.76 12.58
N GLY A 32 -12.21 9.76 11.71
CA GLY A 32 -12.15 11.20 11.92
C GLY A 32 -11.14 11.69 12.95
N ASP A 33 -11.58 12.62 13.79
CA ASP A 33 -10.74 13.29 14.77
C ASP A 33 -10.19 12.36 15.87
N ARG A 34 -10.87 11.23 16.14
CA ARG A 34 -10.36 10.22 17.08
C ARG A 34 -9.04 9.61 16.61
N LEU A 35 -8.94 9.38 15.32
CA LEU A 35 -7.75 8.77 14.72
C LEU A 35 -6.58 9.75 14.70
N LYS A 36 -6.84 11.03 14.38
CA LYS A 36 -5.86 12.11 14.50
C LYS A 36 -5.36 12.27 15.94
N ALA A 37 -6.29 12.21 16.90
CA ALA A 37 -5.96 12.26 18.32
C ALA A 37 -5.14 11.04 18.79
N LEU A 38 -5.43 9.85 18.27
CA LEU A 38 -4.66 8.63 18.55
C LEU A 38 -3.22 8.74 18.01
N LEU A 39 -3.07 9.21 16.78
CA LEU A 39 -1.75 9.43 16.18
C LEU A 39 -0.91 10.43 16.98
N GLY A 40 -1.53 11.49 17.52
CA GLY A 40 -0.84 12.49 18.34
C GLY A 40 -0.50 12.03 19.77
N LYS A 41 -1.35 11.20 20.39
CA LYS A 41 -1.23 10.83 21.81
C LYS A 41 -0.55 9.48 22.07
N LEU A 42 -0.77 8.48 21.24
CA LEU A 42 -0.30 7.10 21.50
C LEU A 42 1.11 6.80 20.93
N THR A 43 1.79 7.79 20.39
CA THR A 43 3.12 7.57 19.76
C THR A 43 4.29 7.79 20.72
N THR A 44 4.05 7.72 22.05
CA THR A 44 5.04 8.04 23.09
C THR A 44 6.23 7.07 23.12
N ASN A 45 6.01 5.80 22.79
CA ASN A 45 7.08 4.80 22.70
C ASN A 45 7.08 4.09 21.33
N ARG A 46 8.15 3.36 21.02
CA ARG A 46 8.34 2.72 19.71
C ARG A 46 7.23 1.73 19.36
N ILE A 47 6.86 0.87 20.33
CA ILE A 47 5.86 -0.19 20.12
C ILE A 47 4.46 0.44 19.98
N ALA A 48 4.13 1.43 20.81
CA ALA A 48 2.85 2.12 20.70
C ALA A 48 2.73 2.88 19.38
N GLY A 49 3.80 3.55 18.92
CA GLY A 49 3.84 4.20 17.61
C GLY A 49 3.65 3.22 16.47
N LEU A 50 4.35 2.07 16.51
CA LEU A 50 4.20 0.98 15.53
C LEU A 50 2.76 0.44 15.53
N ALA A 51 2.22 0.07 16.69
CA ALA A 51 0.86 -0.46 16.82
C ALA A 51 -0.19 0.55 16.34
N THR A 52 0.02 1.85 16.65
CA THR A 52 -0.85 2.92 16.15
C THR A 52 -0.81 3.00 14.62
N GLY A 53 0.39 2.96 14.01
CA GLY A 53 0.54 2.93 12.56
C GLY A 53 -0.16 1.73 11.92
N ILE A 54 0.01 0.53 12.47
CA ILE A 54 -0.68 -0.69 12.02
C ILE A 54 -2.20 -0.51 12.10
N GLY A 55 -2.72 -0.16 13.27
CA GLY A 55 -4.15 -0.08 13.52
C GLY A 55 -4.83 1.01 12.69
N VAL A 56 -4.22 2.19 12.61
CA VAL A 56 -4.75 3.31 11.82
C VAL A 56 -4.80 2.93 10.33
N THR A 57 -3.73 2.36 9.79
CA THR A 57 -3.68 1.98 8.38
C THR A 57 -4.64 0.82 8.08
N ALA A 58 -4.73 -0.17 8.96
CA ALA A 58 -5.68 -1.28 8.80
C ALA A 58 -7.13 -0.79 8.80
N VAL A 59 -7.46 0.25 9.57
CA VAL A 59 -8.80 0.85 9.59
C VAL A 59 -9.06 1.74 8.38
N ILE A 60 -8.12 2.67 8.05
CA ILE A 60 -8.28 3.61 6.91
C ILE A 60 -8.13 2.89 5.56
N GLN A 61 -7.41 1.76 5.51
CA GLN A 61 -7.07 1.03 4.30
C GLN A 61 -6.18 1.85 3.33
N SER A 62 -5.44 2.86 3.84
CA SER A 62 -4.58 3.73 3.05
C SER A 62 -3.33 4.14 3.83
N SER A 63 -2.22 3.47 3.58
CA SER A 63 -0.91 3.87 4.16
C SER A 63 -0.42 5.21 3.59
N SER A 64 -0.74 5.52 2.35
CA SER A 64 -0.41 6.82 1.75
C SER A 64 -1.09 7.96 2.51
N ALA A 65 -2.39 7.85 2.82
CA ALA A 65 -3.10 8.85 3.62
C ALA A 65 -2.49 8.99 5.02
N VAL A 66 -2.18 7.86 5.68
CA VAL A 66 -1.54 7.87 7.02
C VAL A 66 -0.17 8.53 6.96
N THR A 67 0.65 8.20 5.96
CA THR A 67 2.00 8.78 5.83
C THR A 67 1.94 10.28 5.53
N VAL A 68 1.02 10.72 4.66
CA VAL A 68 0.80 12.15 4.38
C VAL A 68 0.35 12.89 5.63
N MET A 69 -0.56 12.33 6.43
CA MET A 69 -0.94 12.89 7.73
C MET A 69 0.25 13.00 8.69
N VAL A 70 1.08 11.96 8.76
CA VAL A 70 2.29 11.95 9.60
C VAL A 70 3.27 13.03 9.15
N VAL A 71 3.52 13.18 7.83
CA VAL A 71 4.33 14.26 7.26
C VAL A 71 3.76 15.63 7.67
N GLY A 72 2.44 15.82 7.58
CA GLY A 72 1.76 17.03 8.02
C GLY A 72 1.90 17.31 9.53
N PHE A 73 1.78 16.28 10.38
CA PHE A 73 1.96 16.41 11.82
C PHE A 73 3.41 16.75 12.21
N VAL A 74 4.37 16.18 11.51
CA VAL A 74 5.79 16.54 11.69
C VAL A 74 6.03 17.97 11.24
N ASN A 75 5.43 18.40 10.13
CA ASN A 75 5.55 19.75 9.60
C ASN A 75 4.96 20.81 10.55
N SER A 76 3.82 20.50 11.19
CA SER A 76 3.17 21.39 12.15
C SER A 76 3.76 21.33 13.58
N GLY A 77 4.74 20.45 13.82
CA GLY A 77 5.33 20.24 15.14
C GLY A 77 4.45 19.43 16.12
N LEU A 78 3.34 18.88 15.66
CA LEU A 78 2.47 18.02 16.46
C LEU A 78 3.07 16.63 16.72
N MET A 79 4.02 16.22 15.89
CA MET A 79 4.73 14.95 16.01
C MET A 79 6.22 15.13 15.77
N THR A 80 7.04 14.47 16.58
CA THR A 80 8.49 14.44 16.34
C THR A 80 8.83 13.47 15.22
N LEU A 81 9.96 13.69 14.54
CA LEU A 81 10.44 12.76 13.50
C LEU A 81 10.60 11.33 14.05
N ARG A 82 11.08 11.17 15.28
CA ARG A 82 11.25 9.87 15.93
C ARG A 82 9.94 9.11 16.13
N GLN A 83 8.86 9.82 16.47
CA GLN A 83 7.52 9.24 16.56
C GLN A 83 7.02 8.85 15.18
N ALA A 84 7.21 9.73 14.18
CA ALA A 84 6.83 9.50 12.79
C ALA A 84 7.46 8.23 12.21
N ILE A 85 8.74 7.97 12.47
CA ILE A 85 9.43 6.75 12.04
C ILE A 85 8.67 5.49 12.44
N ASN A 86 8.27 5.39 13.70
CA ASN A 86 7.58 4.19 14.21
C ASN A 86 6.18 4.04 13.60
N VAL A 87 5.46 5.15 13.43
CA VAL A 87 4.13 5.14 12.80
C VAL A 87 4.22 4.75 11.33
N ILE A 88 5.20 5.27 10.59
CA ILE A 88 5.43 4.94 9.16
C ILE A 88 5.75 3.45 9.00
N MET A 89 6.63 2.89 9.85
CA MET A 89 6.91 1.46 9.85
C MET A 89 5.63 0.65 10.11
N GLY A 90 4.81 1.06 11.08
CA GLY A 90 3.53 0.43 11.37
C GLY A 90 2.55 0.53 10.20
N ALA A 91 2.49 1.68 9.53
CA ALA A 91 1.62 1.88 8.38
C ALA A 91 1.95 0.91 7.23
N ASN A 92 3.22 0.61 6.98
CA ASN A 92 3.62 -0.39 5.99
C ASN A 92 3.08 -1.79 6.35
N VAL A 93 3.20 -2.20 7.61
CA VAL A 93 2.62 -3.48 8.06
C VAL A 93 1.09 -3.46 7.96
N GLY A 94 0.44 -2.36 8.38
CA GLY A 94 -1.02 -2.20 8.33
C GLY A 94 -1.60 -2.30 6.91
N THR A 95 -0.85 -1.88 5.89
CA THR A 95 -1.25 -1.99 4.47
C THR A 95 -1.52 -3.43 4.05
N THR A 96 -0.82 -4.39 4.66
CA THR A 96 -0.94 -5.80 4.28
C THR A 96 -2.33 -6.38 4.56
N VAL A 97 -3.11 -5.77 5.46
CA VAL A 97 -4.50 -6.16 5.75
C VAL A 97 -5.37 -6.12 4.48
N THR A 98 -5.13 -5.16 3.58
CA THR A 98 -5.85 -5.10 2.30
C THR A 98 -5.60 -6.36 1.46
N ALA A 99 -4.36 -6.83 1.36
CA ALA A 99 -4.05 -8.05 0.61
C ALA A 99 -4.78 -9.29 1.17
N TRP A 100 -4.95 -9.37 2.50
CA TRP A 100 -5.74 -10.43 3.14
C TRP A 100 -7.23 -10.33 2.80
N ILE A 101 -7.80 -9.13 2.83
CA ILE A 101 -9.19 -8.90 2.43
C ILE A 101 -9.41 -9.33 0.98
N LEU A 102 -8.51 -8.94 0.07
CA LEU A 102 -8.59 -9.29 -1.34
C LEU A 102 -8.39 -10.79 -1.57
N SER A 103 -7.58 -11.46 -0.75
CA SER A 103 -7.32 -12.90 -0.87
C SER A 103 -8.57 -13.76 -0.63
N LEU A 104 -9.59 -13.23 0.04
CA LEU A 104 -10.87 -13.90 0.23
C LEU A 104 -11.58 -14.19 -1.09
N SER A 105 -11.31 -13.43 -2.15
CA SER A 105 -11.86 -13.67 -3.49
C SER A 105 -11.39 -15.01 -4.09
N GLY A 106 -10.24 -15.52 -3.65
CA GLY A 106 -9.67 -16.80 -4.07
C GLY A 106 -10.24 -18.03 -3.36
N ILE A 107 -11.19 -17.87 -2.43
CA ILE A 107 -11.80 -19.00 -1.73
C ILE A 107 -12.57 -19.86 -2.74
N SER A 108 -12.18 -21.13 -2.86
CA SER A 108 -12.86 -22.16 -3.64
C SER A 108 -13.11 -23.37 -2.75
N SER A 109 -14.36 -23.82 -2.66
CA SER A 109 -14.75 -25.00 -1.88
C SER A 109 -16.11 -25.51 -2.36
N ASP A 110 -16.31 -26.82 -2.33
CA ASP A 110 -17.60 -27.43 -2.59
C ASP A 110 -18.55 -27.32 -1.39
N ASN A 111 -18.04 -26.98 -0.22
CA ASN A 111 -18.85 -26.77 0.98
C ASN A 111 -19.61 -25.45 0.89
N VAL A 112 -20.95 -25.52 1.00
CA VAL A 112 -21.88 -24.38 0.90
C VAL A 112 -21.53 -23.28 1.91
N PHE A 113 -21.18 -23.63 3.15
CA PHE A 113 -20.81 -22.65 4.19
C PHE A 113 -19.53 -21.89 3.83
N VAL A 114 -18.54 -22.59 3.28
CA VAL A 114 -17.28 -21.95 2.83
C VAL A 114 -17.53 -21.07 1.60
N ARG A 115 -18.40 -21.50 0.66
CA ARG A 115 -18.82 -20.69 -0.49
C ARG A 115 -19.54 -19.40 -0.07
N LEU A 116 -20.33 -19.43 1.00
CA LEU A 116 -20.98 -18.23 1.53
C LEU A 116 -19.98 -17.20 2.07
N LEU A 117 -18.77 -17.63 2.49
CA LEU A 117 -17.69 -16.72 2.93
C LEU A 117 -16.95 -16.09 1.74
N LYS A 118 -17.14 -16.58 0.52
CA LYS A 118 -16.56 -15.98 -0.67
C LYS A 118 -17.22 -14.62 -0.94
N PRO A 119 -16.42 -13.56 -1.21
CA PRO A 119 -16.97 -12.21 -1.47
C PRO A 119 -18.06 -12.18 -2.52
N SER A 120 -17.93 -12.92 -3.62
CA SER A 120 -18.96 -12.99 -4.67
C SER A 120 -20.34 -13.44 -4.18
N SER A 121 -20.42 -14.15 -3.03
CA SER A 121 -21.70 -14.63 -2.47
C SER A 121 -22.39 -13.58 -1.61
N PHE A 122 -21.66 -12.83 -0.78
CA PHE A 122 -22.26 -11.87 0.17
C PHE A 122 -22.19 -10.41 -0.31
N THR A 123 -21.27 -10.09 -1.22
CA THR A 123 -21.08 -8.73 -1.74
C THR A 123 -22.35 -8.11 -2.34
N PRO A 124 -23.21 -8.83 -3.10
CA PRO A 124 -24.47 -8.26 -3.59
C PRO A 124 -25.40 -7.81 -2.46
N ILE A 125 -25.41 -8.54 -1.35
CA ILE A 125 -26.23 -8.18 -0.16
C ILE A 125 -25.65 -6.91 0.49
N LEU A 126 -24.30 -6.84 0.62
CA LEU A 126 -23.65 -5.63 1.15
C LEU A 126 -23.89 -4.43 0.24
N ALA A 127 -23.90 -4.63 -1.09
CA ALA A 127 -24.20 -3.56 -2.05
C ALA A 127 -25.62 -3.04 -1.85
N LEU A 128 -26.61 -3.93 -1.70
CA LEU A 128 -28.00 -3.56 -1.46
C LEU A 128 -28.17 -2.80 -0.14
N ILE A 129 -27.61 -3.31 0.95
CA ILE A 129 -27.64 -2.62 2.25
C ILE A 129 -26.93 -1.27 2.14
N GLY A 130 -25.76 -1.26 1.50
CA GLY A 130 -24.94 -0.07 1.31
C GLY A 130 -25.68 1.04 0.56
N ILE A 131 -26.34 0.71 -0.57
CA ILE A 131 -27.06 1.72 -1.36
C ILE A 131 -28.29 2.24 -0.61
N VAL A 132 -29.02 1.36 0.11
CA VAL A 132 -30.17 1.78 0.93
C VAL A 132 -29.71 2.75 2.03
N LEU A 133 -28.65 2.42 2.76
CA LEU A 133 -28.11 3.32 3.79
C LEU A 133 -27.58 4.63 3.18
N TYR A 134 -26.94 4.58 2.03
CA TYR A 134 -26.38 5.76 1.39
C TYR A 134 -27.45 6.72 0.87
N MET A 135 -28.52 6.21 0.23
CA MET A 135 -29.53 7.03 -0.42
C MET A 135 -30.68 7.46 0.52
N PHE A 136 -31.09 6.57 1.41
CA PHE A 136 -32.34 6.79 2.17
C PHE A 136 -32.12 7.23 3.62
N THR A 137 -30.86 7.38 4.09
CA THR A 137 -30.62 7.90 5.44
C THR A 137 -30.05 9.33 5.41
N LYS A 138 -30.51 10.17 6.34
CA LYS A 138 -30.02 11.54 6.55
C LYS A 138 -28.88 11.61 7.57
N GLU A 139 -28.71 10.57 8.37
CA GLU A 139 -27.69 10.49 9.42
C GLU A 139 -26.31 10.22 8.80
N ALA A 140 -25.37 11.15 8.98
CA ALA A 140 -24.03 11.07 8.39
C ALA A 140 -23.31 9.74 8.68
N LYS A 141 -23.40 9.24 9.94
CA LYS A 141 -22.76 7.98 10.33
C LYS A 141 -23.33 6.76 9.59
N LYS A 142 -24.63 6.71 9.37
CA LYS A 142 -25.28 5.62 8.62
C LYS A 142 -24.95 5.72 7.13
N ARG A 143 -24.91 6.95 6.60
CA ARG A 143 -24.51 7.21 5.23
C ARG A 143 -23.05 6.79 4.97
N ASP A 144 -22.12 7.10 5.89
CA ASP A 144 -20.75 6.62 5.80
C ASP A 144 -20.66 5.09 5.87
N THR A 145 -21.48 4.44 6.73
CA THR A 145 -21.58 2.97 6.74
C THR A 145 -22.04 2.45 5.37
N GLY A 146 -23.05 3.08 4.78
CA GLY A 146 -23.52 2.76 3.43
C GLY A 146 -22.39 2.87 2.40
N MET A 147 -21.61 3.95 2.46
CA MET A 147 -20.45 4.14 1.58
C MET A 147 -19.37 3.07 1.77
N ILE A 148 -19.10 2.64 3.01
CA ILE A 148 -18.12 1.58 3.29
C ILE A 148 -18.58 0.27 2.66
N LEU A 149 -19.83 -0.13 2.87
CA LEU A 149 -20.39 -1.38 2.34
C LEU A 149 -20.45 -1.36 0.81
N LEU A 150 -20.91 -0.26 0.23
CA LEU A 150 -21.00 -0.08 -1.22
C LEU A 150 -19.60 -0.03 -1.86
N GLY A 151 -18.67 0.69 -1.25
CA GLY A 151 -17.29 0.76 -1.72
C GLY A 151 -16.59 -0.59 -1.68
N PHE A 152 -16.77 -1.37 -0.61
CA PHE A 152 -16.29 -2.75 -0.52
C PHE A 152 -16.90 -3.63 -1.62
N ALA A 153 -18.21 -3.53 -1.84
CA ALA A 153 -18.88 -4.29 -2.87
C ALA A 153 -18.35 -3.94 -4.28
N THR A 154 -18.21 -2.65 -4.58
CA THR A 154 -17.70 -2.18 -5.87
C THR A 154 -16.24 -2.62 -6.10
N LEU A 155 -15.41 -2.58 -5.05
CA LEU A 155 -14.03 -3.07 -5.08
C LEU A 155 -13.99 -4.56 -5.43
N MET A 156 -14.83 -5.38 -4.81
CA MET A 156 -14.89 -6.83 -5.07
C MET A 156 -15.41 -7.15 -6.47
N PHE A 157 -16.42 -6.43 -6.96
CA PHE A 157 -16.88 -6.55 -8.34
C PHE A 157 -15.80 -6.16 -9.35
N GLY A 158 -15.03 -5.09 -9.05
CA GLY A 158 -13.88 -4.70 -9.86
C GLY A 158 -12.79 -5.77 -9.90
N MET A 159 -12.49 -6.39 -8.75
CA MET A 159 -11.54 -7.52 -8.65
C MET A 159 -12.00 -8.73 -9.49
N GLU A 160 -13.27 -9.08 -9.43
CA GLU A 160 -13.84 -10.19 -10.20
C GLU A 160 -13.81 -9.89 -11.71
N ALA A 161 -14.16 -8.67 -12.11
CA ALA A 161 -14.09 -8.22 -13.50
C ALA A 161 -12.64 -8.25 -14.04
N MET A 162 -11.67 -7.76 -13.29
CA MET A 162 -10.25 -7.85 -13.66
C MET A 162 -9.81 -9.31 -13.84
N THR A 163 -10.13 -10.17 -12.87
CA THR A 163 -9.79 -11.59 -12.93
C THR A 163 -10.39 -12.26 -14.17
N GLY A 164 -11.66 -11.96 -14.47
CA GLY A 164 -12.33 -12.47 -15.69
C GLY A 164 -11.64 -12.00 -16.98
N ALA A 165 -11.30 -10.70 -17.04
CA ALA A 165 -10.66 -10.10 -18.20
C ALA A 165 -9.27 -10.69 -18.49
N VAL A 166 -8.49 -11.03 -17.44
CA VAL A 166 -7.13 -11.58 -17.60
C VAL A 166 -7.09 -13.09 -17.72
N SER A 167 -8.19 -13.78 -17.50
CA SER A 167 -8.23 -15.26 -17.52
C SER A 167 -7.73 -15.86 -18.83
N GLY A 168 -8.00 -15.21 -19.98
CA GLY A 168 -7.54 -15.64 -21.31
C GLY A 168 -6.06 -15.28 -21.61
N LEU A 169 -5.37 -14.55 -20.72
CA LEU A 169 -3.95 -14.22 -20.95
C LEU A 169 -3.00 -15.37 -20.68
N ARG A 170 -3.44 -16.35 -19.89
CA ARG A 170 -2.63 -17.51 -19.49
C ARG A 170 -1.97 -18.21 -20.69
N ASP A 171 -2.72 -18.33 -21.77
CA ASP A 171 -2.32 -19.11 -22.95
C ASP A 171 -1.56 -18.27 -24.01
N LEU A 172 -1.33 -16.96 -23.73
CA LEU A 172 -0.58 -16.08 -24.61
C LEU A 172 0.93 -16.16 -24.33
N PRO A 173 1.76 -16.57 -25.33
CA PRO A 173 3.21 -16.67 -25.14
C PRO A 173 3.87 -15.34 -24.72
N GLU A 174 3.38 -14.21 -25.24
CA GLU A 174 3.90 -12.89 -24.92
C GLU A 174 3.69 -12.55 -23.44
N PHE A 175 2.53 -12.94 -22.89
CA PHE A 175 2.22 -12.74 -21.49
C PHE A 175 3.08 -13.64 -20.58
N GLN A 176 3.24 -14.90 -20.94
CA GLN A 176 4.13 -15.82 -20.22
C GLN A 176 5.57 -15.32 -20.25
N ASN A 177 6.07 -14.87 -21.41
CA ASN A 177 7.41 -14.32 -21.56
C ASN A 177 7.64 -13.07 -20.72
N LEU A 178 6.62 -12.21 -20.55
CA LEU A 178 6.69 -11.05 -19.66
C LEU A 178 6.93 -11.48 -18.21
N PHE A 179 6.22 -12.48 -17.71
CA PHE A 179 6.43 -12.99 -16.35
C PHE A 179 7.73 -13.79 -16.21
N ILE A 180 8.19 -14.45 -17.27
CA ILE A 180 9.53 -15.06 -17.32
C ILE A 180 10.59 -13.95 -17.16
N ALA A 181 10.46 -12.82 -17.84
CA ALA A 181 11.37 -11.69 -17.68
C ALA A 181 11.38 -11.16 -16.24
N PHE A 182 10.23 -11.12 -15.56
CA PHE A 182 10.12 -10.70 -14.15
C PHE A 182 10.68 -11.73 -13.16
N THR A 183 11.07 -12.93 -13.60
CA THR A 183 11.88 -13.82 -12.76
C THR A 183 13.29 -13.27 -12.53
N ASN A 184 13.75 -12.28 -13.32
CA ASN A 184 14.87 -11.44 -12.93
C ASN A 184 14.43 -10.54 -11.77
N PRO A 185 15.02 -10.70 -10.57
CA PRO A 185 14.53 -10.02 -9.37
C PRO A 185 14.58 -8.49 -9.48
N VAL A 186 15.59 -7.94 -10.18
CA VAL A 186 15.72 -6.48 -10.38
C VAL A 186 14.60 -5.95 -11.26
N LEU A 187 14.28 -6.65 -12.36
CA LEU A 187 13.17 -6.26 -13.24
C LEU A 187 11.83 -6.36 -12.52
N GLY A 188 11.64 -7.38 -11.69
CA GLY A 188 10.45 -7.51 -10.83
C GLY A 188 10.28 -6.33 -9.89
N VAL A 189 11.35 -5.93 -9.17
CA VAL A 189 11.34 -4.75 -8.28
C VAL A 189 11.03 -3.47 -9.07
N LEU A 190 11.67 -3.26 -10.21
CA LEU A 190 11.43 -2.07 -11.05
C LEU A 190 9.98 -2.02 -11.56
N ALA A 191 9.44 -3.15 -12.02
CA ALA A 191 8.05 -3.23 -12.48
C ALA A 191 7.06 -2.90 -11.36
N GLY A 192 7.24 -3.48 -10.17
CA GLY A 192 6.40 -3.20 -9.00
C GLY A 192 6.51 -1.74 -8.55
N ALA A 193 7.73 -1.19 -8.53
CA ALA A 193 7.96 0.19 -8.14
C ALA A 193 7.31 1.18 -9.12
N LEU A 194 7.50 0.97 -10.43
CA LEU A 194 6.93 1.83 -11.46
C LEU A 194 5.40 1.79 -11.45
N LEU A 195 4.81 0.58 -11.42
CA LEU A 195 3.36 0.41 -11.38
C LEU A 195 2.76 1.16 -10.18
N THR A 196 3.34 0.97 -9.00
CA THR A 196 2.81 1.59 -7.77
C THR A 196 3.07 3.08 -7.73
N ALA A 197 4.19 3.57 -8.25
CA ALA A 197 4.49 5.00 -8.35
C ALA A 197 3.48 5.74 -9.25
N VAL A 198 3.05 5.10 -10.35
CA VAL A 198 2.01 5.65 -11.25
C VAL A 198 0.64 5.64 -10.58
N ILE A 199 0.23 4.51 -9.99
CA ILE A 199 -1.08 4.36 -9.34
C ILE A 199 -1.14 5.10 -7.99
N GLN A 200 0.01 5.30 -7.33
CA GLN A 200 0.16 5.90 -6.00
C GLN A 200 -0.59 5.15 -4.88
N SER A 201 -0.86 3.86 -5.09
CA SER A 201 -1.56 2.99 -4.14
C SER A 201 -0.98 1.58 -4.19
N SER A 202 -0.27 1.19 -3.11
CA SER A 202 0.24 -0.19 -2.98
C SER A 202 -0.89 -1.21 -2.86
N SER A 203 -1.98 -0.88 -2.17
CA SER A 203 -3.13 -1.76 -2.07
C SER A 203 -3.75 -2.06 -3.44
N ALA A 204 -3.86 -1.04 -4.30
CA ALA A 204 -4.32 -1.22 -5.68
C ALA A 204 -3.34 -2.07 -6.49
N SER A 205 -2.05 -1.77 -6.38
CA SER A 205 -1.01 -2.51 -7.10
C SER A 205 -0.95 -4.00 -6.69
N VAL A 206 -1.10 -4.29 -5.39
CA VAL A 206 -1.20 -5.66 -4.88
C VAL A 206 -2.47 -6.34 -5.38
N GLY A 207 -3.61 -5.64 -5.42
CA GLY A 207 -4.85 -6.16 -5.98
C GLY A 207 -4.73 -6.54 -7.46
N ILE A 208 -4.05 -5.72 -8.26
CA ILE A 208 -3.74 -6.04 -9.67
C ILE A 208 -2.86 -7.30 -9.73
N LEU A 209 -1.81 -7.39 -8.92
CA LEU A 209 -0.95 -8.58 -8.88
C LEU A 209 -1.75 -9.83 -8.49
N GLN A 210 -2.63 -9.74 -7.50
CA GLN A 210 -3.51 -10.84 -7.10
C GLN A 210 -4.47 -11.23 -8.21
N ALA A 211 -5.06 -10.29 -8.95
CA ALA A 211 -5.89 -10.60 -10.13
C ALA A 211 -5.08 -11.35 -11.20
N LEU A 212 -3.86 -10.90 -11.48
CA LEU A 212 -2.96 -11.56 -12.43
C LEU A 212 -2.53 -12.97 -11.98
N CYS A 213 -2.39 -13.21 -10.67
CA CYS A 213 -2.08 -14.55 -10.15
C CYS A 213 -3.17 -15.58 -10.46
N GLN A 214 -4.43 -15.15 -10.67
CA GLN A 214 -5.53 -16.06 -11.07
C GLN A 214 -5.32 -16.66 -12.45
N THR A 215 -4.47 -16.10 -13.29
CA THR A 215 -4.07 -16.70 -14.57
C THR A 215 -3.23 -17.96 -14.39
N GLY A 216 -2.61 -18.15 -13.21
CA GLY A 216 -1.64 -19.21 -12.95
C GLY A 216 -0.27 -19.01 -13.61
N ALA A 217 -0.07 -17.91 -14.36
CA ALA A 217 1.21 -17.61 -15.02
C ALA A 217 2.22 -16.90 -14.08
N VAL A 218 1.74 -16.26 -13.01
CA VAL A 218 2.59 -15.55 -12.06
C VAL A 218 3.13 -16.52 -11.03
N THR A 219 4.44 -16.73 -11.00
CA THR A 219 5.11 -17.57 -10.00
C THR A 219 5.49 -16.77 -8.76
N TYR A 220 5.74 -17.46 -7.63
CA TYR A 220 6.29 -16.79 -6.43
C TYR A 220 7.65 -16.14 -6.71
N GLY A 221 8.46 -16.74 -7.60
CA GLY A 221 9.76 -16.19 -8.01
C GLY A 221 9.66 -14.82 -8.69
N ALA A 222 8.58 -14.55 -9.41
CA ALA A 222 8.27 -13.24 -9.99
C ALA A 222 7.53 -12.32 -9.01
N ALA A 223 6.56 -12.85 -8.27
CA ALA A 223 5.69 -12.07 -7.40
C ALA A 223 6.43 -11.41 -6.22
N ILE A 224 7.36 -12.14 -5.57
CA ILE A 224 8.09 -11.64 -4.40
C ILE A 224 8.88 -10.36 -4.71
N PRO A 225 9.74 -10.30 -5.76
CA PRO A 225 10.41 -9.06 -6.14
C PRO A 225 9.44 -7.93 -6.54
N ILE A 226 8.34 -8.24 -7.24
CA ILE A 226 7.31 -7.25 -7.59
C ILE A 226 6.73 -6.62 -6.32
N ILE A 227 6.39 -7.41 -5.30
CA ILE A 227 5.88 -6.93 -4.00
C ILE A 227 6.89 -5.99 -3.33
N MET A 228 8.18 -6.34 -3.32
CA MET A 228 9.23 -5.47 -2.79
C MET A 228 9.26 -4.12 -3.50
N GLY A 229 9.15 -4.12 -4.84
CA GLY A 229 9.07 -2.91 -5.65
C GLY A 229 7.82 -2.08 -5.36
N GLN A 230 6.66 -2.71 -5.20
CA GLN A 230 5.40 -2.03 -4.89
C GLN A 230 5.50 -1.19 -3.61
N ASN A 231 6.23 -1.66 -2.61
CA ASN A 231 6.47 -0.90 -1.38
C ASN A 231 7.35 0.35 -1.63
N ILE A 232 8.36 0.26 -2.49
CA ILE A 232 9.17 1.43 -2.90
C ILE A 232 8.30 2.44 -3.66
N GLY A 233 7.51 1.99 -4.62
CA GLY A 233 6.65 2.86 -5.42
C GLY A 233 5.64 3.68 -4.59
N THR A 234 5.16 3.14 -3.48
CA THR A 234 4.25 3.84 -2.54
C THR A 234 4.89 5.10 -1.94
N CYS A 235 6.21 5.16 -1.84
CA CYS A 235 6.91 6.28 -1.23
C CYS A 235 6.79 7.59 -2.03
N VAL A 236 6.49 7.50 -3.32
CA VAL A 236 6.30 8.67 -4.21
C VAL A 236 5.24 9.63 -3.65
N THR A 237 4.14 9.11 -3.10
CA THR A 237 3.08 9.95 -2.50
C THR A 237 3.60 10.78 -1.32
N ALA A 238 4.40 10.17 -0.43
CA ALA A 238 4.99 10.87 0.70
C ALA A 238 6.01 11.94 0.25
N ILE A 239 6.80 11.63 -0.77
CA ILE A 239 7.78 12.58 -1.35
C ILE A 239 7.05 13.77 -1.94
N ILE A 240 6.01 13.55 -2.75
CA ILE A 240 5.20 14.63 -3.35
C ILE A 240 4.58 15.50 -2.25
N SER A 241 4.05 14.91 -1.19
CA SER A 241 3.43 15.65 -0.08
C SER A 241 4.43 16.50 0.73
N ALA A 242 5.71 16.17 0.67
CA ALA A 242 6.77 16.90 1.34
C ALA A 242 7.39 18.03 0.50
N VAL A 243 6.97 18.18 -0.77
CA VAL A 243 7.44 19.27 -1.64
C VAL A 243 6.96 20.60 -1.06
N GLY A 244 7.88 21.51 -0.83
CA GLY A 244 7.59 22.81 -0.19
C GLY A 244 7.41 22.78 1.33
N ALA A 245 7.43 21.60 1.95
CA ALA A 245 7.34 21.45 3.40
C ALA A 245 8.68 21.73 4.11
N GLY A 246 8.62 21.88 5.45
CA GLY A 246 9.80 22.10 6.29
C GLY A 246 10.71 20.86 6.36
N LYS A 247 11.93 21.07 6.85
CA LYS A 247 13.00 20.05 6.92
C LYS A 247 12.56 18.73 7.57
N ASN A 248 11.90 18.79 8.70
CA ASN A 248 11.46 17.59 9.42
C ASN A 248 10.41 16.82 8.65
N ALA A 249 9.54 17.49 7.88
CA ALA A 249 8.55 16.85 7.02
C ALA A 249 9.21 16.14 5.83
N LYS A 250 10.22 16.75 5.21
CA LYS A 250 11.05 16.10 4.19
C LYS A 250 11.78 14.88 4.76
N CYS A 251 12.36 15.00 5.97
CA CYS A 251 12.94 13.85 6.66
C CYS A 251 11.92 12.73 6.88
N ALA A 252 10.65 13.02 7.21
CA ALA A 252 9.63 12.01 7.38
C ALA A 252 9.30 11.29 6.06
N ALA A 253 9.24 11.99 4.94
CA ALA A 253 9.07 11.38 3.61
C ALA A 253 10.30 10.53 3.22
N LEU A 254 11.52 11.03 3.50
CA LEU A 254 12.77 10.28 3.29
C LEU A 254 12.86 9.03 4.17
N VAL A 255 12.32 9.04 5.39
CA VAL A 255 12.19 7.85 6.25
C VAL A 255 11.40 6.77 5.53
N HIS A 256 10.24 7.12 4.96
CA HIS A 256 9.41 6.15 4.25
C HIS A 256 10.15 5.52 3.07
N LEU A 257 10.81 6.34 2.25
CA LEU A 257 11.62 5.87 1.13
C LEU A 257 12.80 5.00 1.62
N SER A 258 13.58 5.50 2.56
CA SER A 258 14.78 4.79 3.04
C SER A 258 14.43 3.46 3.69
N PHE A 259 13.34 3.39 4.47
CA PHE A 259 12.83 2.15 5.06
C PHE A 259 12.54 1.11 3.98
N ASN A 260 11.79 1.47 2.93
CA ASN A 260 11.40 0.54 1.88
C ASN A 260 12.58 0.17 0.98
N VAL A 261 13.46 1.10 0.64
CA VAL A 261 14.65 0.82 -0.18
C VAL A 261 15.63 -0.09 0.59
N MET A 262 15.96 0.24 1.83
CA MET A 262 16.88 -0.58 2.64
C MET A 262 16.28 -1.97 2.89
N GLY A 263 14.99 -2.05 3.22
CA GLY A 263 14.29 -3.33 3.36
C GLY A 263 14.35 -4.15 2.07
N THR A 264 14.10 -3.53 0.92
CA THR A 264 14.20 -4.20 -0.38
C THR A 264 15.63 -4.66 -0.66
N VAL A 265 16.65 -3.84 -0.45
CA VAL A 265 18.04 -4.23 -0.67
C VAL A 265 18.42 -5.45 0.17
N VAL A 266 18.08 -5.44 1.46
CA VAL A 266 18.38 -6.55 2.37
C VAL A 266 17.65 -7.83 1.92
N TRP A 267 16.32 -7.78 1.77
CA TRP A 267 15.54 -8.97 1.49
C TRP A 267 15.65 -9.46 0.05
N LEU A 268 15.92 -8.57 -0.92
CA LEU A 268 16.25 -8.98 -2.28
C LEU A 268 17.59 -9.71 -2.33
N SER A 269 18.59 -9.26 -1.56
CA SER A 269 19.88 -9.96 -1.45
C SER A 269 19.70 -11.35 -0.84
N VAL A 270 18.90 -11.46 0.25
CA VAL A 270 18.56 -12.75 0.86
C VAL A 270 17.80 -13.64 -0.13
N PHE A 271 16.80 -13.09 -0.84
CA PHE A 271 16.05 -13.81 -1.86
C PHE A 271 16.95 -14.36 -2.98
N CYS A 272 17.88 -13.54 -3.50
CA CYS A 272 18.82 -13.97 -4.53
C CYS A 272 19.76 -15.05 -4.01
N LEU A 273 20.25 -14.91 -2.77
CA LEU A 273 21.11 -15.91 -2.14
C LEU A 273 20.38 -17.25 -1.94
N VAL A 274 19.18 -17.23 -1.39
CA VAL A 274 18.35 -18.43 -1.18
C VAL A 274 18.04 -19.10 -2.52
N ARG A 275 17.71 -18.32 -3.54
CA ARG A 275 17.46 -18.85 -4.89
C ARG A 275 18.71 -19.50 -5.49
N ALA A 276 19.89 -18.91 -5.29
CA ALA A 276 21.14 -19.44 -5.82
C ALA A 276 21.61 -20.73 -5.11
N VAL A 277 21.39 -20.82 -3.79
CA VAL A 277 21.92 -21.92 -2.97
C VAL A 277 20.92 -23.06 -2.82
N ALA A 278 19.66 -22.76 -2.49
CA ALA A 278 18.65 -23.75 -2.14
C ALA A 278 17.68 -24.08 -3.28
N VAL A 279 17.57 -23.20 -4.30
CA VAL A 279 16.62 -23.33 -5.43
C VAL A 279 15.25 -23.86 -4.99
N PRO A 280 14.52 -23.16 -4.09
CA PRO A 280 13.28 -23.69 -3.54
C PRO A 280 12.25 -23.93 -4.61
N ALA A 281 11.67 -25.13 -4.70
CA ALA A 281 10.68 -25.50 -5.70
C ALA A 281 9.47 -24.54 -5.71
N VAL A 282 9.08 -24.06 -4.53
CA VAL A 282 7.96 -23.10 -4.36
C VAL A 282 8.12 -21.83 -5.19
N LEU A 283 9.34 -21.40 -5.51
CA LEU A 283 9.55 -20.21 -6.34
C LEU A 283 9.09 -20.42 -7.79
N GLY A 284 9.04 -21.67 -8.27
CA GLY A 284 8.48 -22.05 -9.58
C GLY A 284 6.98 -22.29 -9.58
N GLU A 285 6.35 -22.38 -8.40
CA GLU A 285 4.91 -22.62 -8.30
C GLU A 285 4.11 -21.33 -8.60
N SER A 286 2.89 -21.50 -9.14
CA SER A 286 1.96 -20.40 -9.36
C SER A 286 1.55 -19.77 -8.02
N ALA A 287 1.70 -18.46 -7.92
CA ALA A 287 1.34 -17.71 -6.72
C ALA A 287 -0.18 -17.66 -6.53
N SER A 288 -0.63 -17.98 -5.33
CA SER A 288 -2.03 -17.83 -4.95
C SER A 288 -2.31 -16.45 -4.36
N LEU A 289 -3.59 -16.02 -4.33
CA LEU A 289 -3.98 -14.76 -3.70
C LEU A 289 -3.56 -14.69 -2.23
N MET A 290 -3.78 -15.79 -1.49
CA MET A 290 -3.35 -15.91 -0.10
C MET A 290 -1.82 -15.88 0.02
N GLY A 291 -1.11 -16.58 -0.87
CA GLY A 291 0.35 -16.57 -0.93
C GLY A 291 0.91 -15.15 -1.14
N ILE A 292 0.29 -14.34 -2.00
CA ILE A 292 0.63 -12.92 -2.16
C ILE A 292 0.45 -12.14 -0.85
N ALA A 293 -0.67 -12.35 -0.15
CA ALA A 293 -0.93 -11.70 1.13
C ALA A 293 0.12 -12.10 2.20
N VAL A 294 0.50 -13.37 2.24
CA VAL A 294 1.57 -13.89 3.12
C VAL A 294 2.91 -13.26 2.77
N CYS A 295 3.31 -13.26 1.49
CA CYS A 295 4.58 -12.66 1.06
C CYS A 295 4.63 -11.16 1.36
N HIS A 296 3.53 -10.43 1.11
CA HIS A 296 3.44 -9.00 1.42
C HIS A 296 3.55 -8.74 2.91
N SER A 297 2.86 -9.52 3.75
CA SER A 297 2.95 -9.42 5.21
C SER A 297 4.35 -9.78 5.73
N ALA A 298 4.91 -10.89 5.25
CA ALA A 298 6.24 -11.33 5.64
C ALA A 298 7.30 -10.27 5.32
N PHE A 299 7.30 -9.71 4.11
CA PHE A 299 8.23 -8.65 3.73
C PHE A 299 8.12 -7.43 4.67
N ASN A 300 6.92 -6.89 4.90
CA ASN A 300 6.74 -5.69 5.72
C ASN A 300 7.06 -5.93 7.19
N ILE A 301 6.68 -7.09 7.74
CA ILE A 301 7.01 -7.47 9.13
C ILE A 301 8.52 -7.65 9.29
N LEU A 302 9.16 -8.37 8.39
CA LEU A 302 10.61 -8.63 8.44
C LEU A 302 11.42 -7.34 8.27
N CYS A 303 11.02 -6.42 7.36
CA CYS A 303 11.61 -5.09 7.26
C CYS A 303 11.47 -4.32 8.58
N THR A 304 10.28 -4.34 9.19
CA THR A 304 10.01 -3.66 10.45
C THR A 304 10.84 -4.23 11.60
N LEU A 305 10.96 -5.56 11.70
CA LEU A 305 11.76 -6.21 12.76
C LEU A 305 13.24 -5.81 12.70
N ILE A 306 13.81 -5.67 11.48
CA ILE A 306 15.20 -5.22 11.32
C ILE A 306 15.33 -3.72 11.59
N MET A 307 14.41 -2.90 11.07
CA MET A 307 14.54 -1.45 11.10
C MET A 307 14.08 -0.80 12.41
N LEU A 308 13.17 -1.42 13.16
CA LEU A 308 12.66 -0.86 14.41
C LEU A 308 13.76 -0.63 15.47
N PRO A 309 14.68 -1.57 15.73
CA PRO A 309 15.83 -1.31 16.60
C PRO A 309 16.77 -0.24 16.02
N LEU A 310 16.87 -0.15 14.69
CA LEU A 310 17.72 0.79 13.96
C LEU A 310 17.06 2.16 13.69
N ALA A 311 15.87 2.43 14.24
CA ALA A 311 15.14 3.68 14.03
C ALA A 311 15.97 4.95 14.30
N GLY A 312 16.86 4.91 15.31
CA GLY A 312 17.78 6.02 15.59
C GLY A 312 18.90 6.20 14.55
N VAL A 313 19.30 5.13 13.88
CA VAL A 313 20.25 5.18 12.75
C VAL A 313 19.54 5.79 11.54
N LEU A 314 18.34 5.32 11.24
CA LEU A 314 17.50 5.84 10.16
C LEU A 314 17.23 7.34 10.34
N GLU A 315 16.90 7.78 11.56
CA GLU A 315 16.70 9.20 11.89
C GLU A 315 17.96 10.04 11.58
N ARG A 316 19.14 9.57 12.00
CA ARG A 316 20.41 10.28 11.73
C ARG A 316 20.74 10.33 10.25
N MET A 317 20.50 9.23 9.53
CA MET A 317 20.75 9.13 8.10
C MET A 317 19.89 10.12 7.30
N VAL A 318 18.58 10.18 7.53
CA VAL A 318 17.70 11.08 6.78
C VAL A 318 17.98 12.57 7.10
N LYS A 319 18.35 12.89 8.33
CA LYS A 319 18.80 14.25 8.71
C LYS A 319 20.12 14.64 8.02
N ALA A 320 21.03 13.69 7.84
CA ALA A 320 22.29 13.94 7.13
C ALA A 320 22.04 14.17 5.63
N ILE A 321 21.15 13.39 5.00
CA ILE A 321 20.77 13.57 3.59
C ILE A 321 20.16 14.95 3.38
N GLU A 322 19.17 15.33 4.20
CA GLU A 322 18.50 16.63 4.08
C GLU A 322 19.49 17.81 4.26
N LYS A 323 20.44 17.67 5.20
CA LYS A 323 21.48 18.67 5.39
C LYS A 323 22.45 18.79 4.21
N ALA A 324 22.78 17.66 3.56
CA ALA A 324 23.60 17.64 2.36
C ALA A 324 22.91 18.33 1.18
N GLU A 325 21.61 18.03 0.95
CA GLU A 325 20.81 18.69 -0.09
C GLU A 325 20.72 20.19 0.12
N GLU A 326 20.57 20.66 1.37
CA GLU A 326 20.56 22.10 1.69
C GLU A 326 21.90 22.76 1.40
N LEU A 327 23.01 22.08 1.69
CA LEU A 327 24.35 22.60 1.42
C LEU A 327 24.57 22.73 -0.09
N ASP A 328 24.20 21.71 -0.87
CA ASP A 328 24.30 21.73 -2.34
C ASP A 328 23.43 22.84 -2.95
N ALA A 329 22.20 23.03 -2.45
CA ALA A 329 21.33 24.10 -2.90
C ALA A 329 21.95 25.50 -2.66
N ARG A 330 22.60 25.69 -1.51
CA ARG A 330 23.32 26.95 -1.19
C ARG A 330 24.55 27.17 -2.10
N LEU A 331 25.33 26.12 -2.34
CA LEU A 331 26.50 26.18 -3.22
C LEU A 331 26.14 26.50 -4.67
N LEU A 332 24.97 26.00 -5.13
CA LEU A 332 24.46 26.25 -6.47
C LEU A 332 23.66 27.55 -6.61
N GLY A 333 23.63 28.41 -5.57
CA GLY A 333 22.89 29.68 -5.56
C GLY A 333 21.39 29.51 -5.68
N ARG A 334 20.86 28.30 -5.43
CA ARG A 334 19.40 28.05 -5.41
C ARG A 334 18.85 28.53 -4.07
N PRO A 335 17.67 29.20 -4.03
CA PRO A 335 17.08 29.62 -2.77
C PRO A 335 16.85 28.37 -1.90
N ALA A 336 17.46 28.34 -0.70
CA ALA A 336 17.14 27.36 0.32
C ALA A 336 15.62 27.39 0.52
N GLY A 337 14.96 26.21 0.44
CA GLY A 337 13.51 26.10 0.48
C GLY A 337 12.89 26.99 1.53
N ILE A 338 11.80 27.64 1.19
CA ILE A 338 11.10 28.68 1.94
C ILE A 338 11.06 28.31 3.41
N GLU A 339 11.88 28.95 4.24
CA GLU A 339 11.71 28.94 5.69
C GLU A 339 10.29 29.47 5.96
N GLY A 340 9.49 28.63 6.60
CA GLY A 340 8.09 28.93 6.86
C GLY A 340 7.92 30.35 7.39
N ARG A 341 7.30 31.22 6.62
CA ARG A 341 6.78 32.48 7.14
C ARG A 341 5.87 32.15 8.32
N LYS A 342 6.39 32.41 9.53
CA LYS A 342 5.55 32.67 10.69
C LYS A 342 4.74 33.91 10.34
N GLY A 343 3.50 33.75 10.04
CA GLY A 343 2.68 34.91 9.73
C GLY A 343 1.28 34.51 9.30
N GLY A 344 0.34 34.49 10.23
CA GLY A 344 -0.94 35.14 10.17
C GLY A 344 -1.90 34.65 9.07
N PHE A 345 -2.70 33.65 9.41
CA PHE A 345 -4.08 33.59 8.94
C PHE A 345 -4.98 33.73 10.16
N LEU A 346 -5.21 35.00 10.54
CA LEU A 346 -6.34 35.48 11.30
C LEU A 346 -6.83 36.73 10.52
N ALA A 347 -7.84 36.56 9.71
CA ALA A 347 -8.92 37.49 9.40
C ALA A 347 -9.96 36.73 8.60
#